data_8cd28eb869d60627183fb2b7f8bd235d
#
_entry.id   8cd28eb869d60627183fb2b7f8bd235d
#
_cell.length_a   1.000
_cell.length_b   1.000
_cell.length_c   1.000
_cell.angle_alpha   90.00
_cell.angle_beta   90.00
_cell.angle_gamma   90.00
#
_symmetry.space_group_name_H-M   'P 1'
#
loop_
_entity.id
_entity.type
_entity.pdbx_description
1 polymer ?
#
loop_
_entity_poly.entity_id
_entity_poly.type
_entity_poly.pdbx_seq_one_letter_code
_entity_poly.pdbx_strand_id
1 'polypeptide(L)'
;MNDATPLVDDASPLVDPSCYHAAVAALLRSADPAVDPALVLGSGASTCATWDTDGLLAFAEPFVPFSAMAERRGHRLAEHPVRDREGWLQALRHLERGHTAVAAADGFHLSHFWPNRGRSHALHAVVVSDPDPVTGTLRLLDPGLELFHDGRVPLAEMEAAMCAEQAGQSWMELLPGTAAPLPHGELIRYELTLASRELAGGEGGFLGGAEFLEGIRSQLAVYVELVAERPRGATGNELNWGAGQNLLLGLWWYHNVLRWFARYLGALADDGTVPLGPEPAASADRACRDVLVVRNLLMRLGVMPLDSPRARTFRGQIDARLGTARDALAATSARLATAAGAHA
;
A
#
# COMPACT_ATOMS: atom_id res chain seq x y z
N MET A 1 10.95 -32.67 -13.83
CA MET A 1 11.39 -31.80 -12.71
C MET A 1 11.49 -30.44 -13.31
N ASN A 2 10.43 -29.62 -13.16
CA ASN A 2 10.50 -28.22 -13.54
C ASN A 2 11.16 -27.50 -12.37
N ASP A 3 12.36 -27.00 -12.58
CA ASP A 3 12.96 -26.03 -11.68
C ASP A 3 12.09 -24.77 -11.72
N ALA A 4 11.19 -24.66 -10.73
CA ALA A 4 10.43 -23.44 -10.54
C ALA A 4 11.45 -22.33 -10.21
N THR A 5 11.61 -21.38 -11.11
CA THR A 5 12.40 -20.17 -10.87
C THR A 5 11.92 -19.55 -9.55
N PRO A 6 12.82 -19.23 -8.61
CA PRO A 6 12.43 -18.60 -7.37
C PRO A 6 11.73 -17.27 -7.69
N LEU A 7 10.54 -17.06 -7.11
CA LEU A 7 9.77 -15.82 -7.30
C LEU A 7 10.43 -14.60 -6.63
N VAL A 8 11.47 -14.82 -5.84
CA VAL A 8 12.23 -13.78 -5.12
C VAL A 8 13.71 -14.04 -5.35
N ASP A 9 14.40 -13.07 -5.91
CA ASP A 9 15.86 -13.10 -6.03
C ASP A 9 16.49 -12.78 -4.66
N ASP A 10 17.51 -13.54 -4.24
CA ASP A 10 18.24 -13.39 -2.96
C ASP A 10 18.87 -11.99 -2.77
N ALA A 11 18.96 -11.19 -3.83
CA ALA A 11 19.69 -9.93 -3.81
C ALA A 11 18.96 -8.76 -3.11
N SER A 12 17.64 -8.83 -2.89
CA SER A 12 16.90 -7.85 -2.09
C SER A 12 15.53 -8.40 -1.73
N PRO A 13 15.32 -8.89 -0.52
CA PRO A 13 13.96 -9.23 -0.10
C PRO A 13 13.11 -7.95 -0.22
N LEU A 14 12.04 -8.03 -1.00
CA LEU A 14 11.00 -7.01 -1.05
C LEU A 14 10.23 -7.04 0.28
N VAL A 15 10.98 -6.82 1.34
CA VAL A 15 10.47 -6.86 2.69
C VAL A 15 9.70 -5.57 2.90
N ASP A 16 8.41 -5.59 2.57
CA ASP A 16 7.54 -4.43 2.66
C ASP A 16 6.43 -4.69 3.68
N PRO A 17 6.15 -3.76 4.59
CA PRO A 17 5.04 -3.89 5.52
C PRO A 17 3.67 -3.84 4.84
N SER A 18 3.58 -3.36 3.58
CA SER A 18 2.36 -3.41 2.79
C SER A 18 2.29 -4.70 1.98
N CYS A 19 1.46 -5.64 2.41
CA CYS A 19 1.24 -6.89 1.70
C CYS A 19 0.83 -6.66 0.23
N TYR A 20 0.00 -5.66 -0.06
CA TYR A 20 -0.42 -5.35 -1.43
C TYR A 20 0.74 -4.90 -2.31
N HIS A 21 1.53 -3.92 -1.88
CA HIS A 21 2.69 -3.48 -2.67
C HIS A 21 3.68 -4.61 -2.89
N ALA A 22 3.99 -5.37 -1.84
CA ALA A 22 4.90 -6.49 -1.92
C ALA A 22 4.41 -7.59 -2.87
N ALA A 23 3.12 -7.95 -2.79
CA ALA A 23 2.53 -8.96 -3.66
C ALA A 23 2.47 -8.51 -5.13
N VAL A 24 2.05 -7.25 -5.41
CA VAL A 24 2.05 -6.72 -6.78
C VAL A 24 3.46 -6.59 -7.34
N ALA A 25 4.43 -6.18 -6.52
CA ALA A 25 5.84 -6.14 -6.92
C ALA A 25 6.38 -7.54 -7.28
N ALA A 26 6.03 -8.57 -6.51
CA ALA A 26 6.39 -9.95 -6.81
C ALA A 26 5.71 -10.45 -8.08
N LEU A 27 4.43 -10.11 -8.32
CA LEU A 27 3.72 -10.41 -9.57
C LEU A 27 4.41 -9.78 -10.78
N LEU A 28 4.79 -8.51 -10.73
CA LEU A 28 5.50 -7.82 -11.81
C LEU A 28 6.84 -8.50 -12.11
N ARG A 29 7.62 -8.81 -11.09
CA ARG A 29 8.93 -9.49 -11.26
C ARG A 29 8.81 -10.93 -11.75
N SER A 30 7.73 -11.63 -11.42
CA SER A 30 7.50 -12.97 -11.94
C SER A 30 7.31 -13.01 -13.46
N ALA A 31 6.77 -11.92 -14.02
CA ALA A 31 6.54 -11.78 -15.46
C ALA A 31 7.78 -11.18 -16.20
N ASP A 32 8.45 -10.24 -15.57
CA ASP A 32 9.69 -9.63 -16.07
C ASP A 32 10.67 -9.35 -14.93
N PRO A 33 11.69 -10.20 -14.73
CA PRO A 33 12.69 -10.01 -13.67
C PRO A 33 13.50 -8.71 -13.78
N ALA A 34 13.53 -8.06 -14.95
CA ALA A 34 14.23 -6.79 -15.15
C ALA A 34 13.42 -5.58 -14.69
N VAL A 35 12.12 -5.74 -14.40
CA VAL A 35 11.27 -4.65 -13.90
C VAL A 35 11.74 -4.22 -12.52
N ASP A 36 11.98 -2.92 -12.34
CA ASP A 36 12.05 -2.32 -11.02
C ASP A 36 10.64 -1.95 -10.54
N PRO A 37 10.07 -2.67 -9.56
CA PRO A 37 8.74 -2.37 -9.07
C PRO A 37 8.62 -0.97 -8.44
N ALA A 38 9.71 -0.37 -7.96
CA ALA A 38 9.68 0.98 -7.41
C ALA A 38 9.31 2.01 -8.49
N LEU A 39 9.82 1.84 -9.70
CA LEU A 39 9.44 2.70 -10.83
C LEU A 39 7.98 2.52 -11.25
N VAL A 40 7.40 1.32 -11.06
CA VAL A 40 6.00 1.06 -11.41
C VAL A 40 5.05 1.51 -10.31
N LEU A 41 5.30 1.11 -9.07
CA LEU A 41 4.35 1.25 -7.95
C LEU A 41 4.58 2.49 -7.09
N GLY A 42 5.68 3.20 -7.29
CA GLY A 42 6.05 4.37 -6.50
C GLY A 42 5.77 5.71 -7.18
N SER A 43 5.19 5.73 -8.38
CA SER A 43 5.02 6.97 -9.16
C SER A 43 3.88 7.88 -8.69
N GLY A 44 3.15 7.52 -7.63
CA GLY A 44 2.08 8.30 -7.03
C GLY A 44 2.32 8.59 -5.55
N ALA A 45 1.80 9.70 -5.07
CA ALA A 45 1.89 10.15 -3.68
C ALA A 45 0.51 10.50 -3.07
N SER A 46 -0.58 10.04 -3.68
CA SER A 46 -1.95 10.33 -3.26
C SER A 46 -2.24 9.82 -1.85
N THR A 47 -2.93 10.64 -1.07
CA THR A 47 -3.44 10.25 0.25
C THR A 47 -4.67 9.36 0.18
N CYS A 48 -5.40 9.42 -0.95
CA CYS A 48 -6.76 8.88 -1.10
C CYS A 48 -7.73 9.33 0.01
N ALA A 49 -7.45 10.44 0.68
CA ALA A 49 -8.23 11.00 1.76
C ALA A 49 -9.11 12.15 1.27
N THR A 50 -10.30 12.27 1.83
CA THR A 50 -11.26 13.37 1.63
C THR A 50 -11.79 13.83 2.98
N TRP A 51 -12.54 14.93 3.00
CA TRP A 51 -13.36 15.30 4.15
C TRP A 51 -14.74 14.65 4.01
N ASP A 52 -15.22 14.03 5.08
CA ASP A 52 -16.61 13.58 5.15
C ASP A 52 -17.57 14.74 5.51
N THR A 53 -18.87 14.42 5.65
CA THR A 53 -19.91 15.40 5.99
C THR A 53 -19.77 16.00 7.39
N ASP A 54 -19.06 15.31 8.29
CA ASP A 54 -18.81 15.74 9.65
C ASP A 54 -17.47 16.50 9.79
N GLY A 55 -16.78 16.68 8.66
CA GLY A 55 -15.48 17.34 8.58
C GLY A 55 -14.34 16.48 9.09
N LEU A 56 -14.51 15.16 9.17
CA LEU A 56 -13.49 14.19 9.53
C LEU A 56 -12.85 13.60 8.26
N LEU A 57 -11.68 13.00 8.42
CA LEU A 57 -11.01 12.33 7.30
C LEU A 57 -11.70 11.01 6.96
N ALA A 58 -12.07 10.88 5.71
CA ALA A 58 -12.53 9.65 5.08
C ALA A 58 -11.52 9.19 4.03
N PHE A 59 -11.45 7.91 3.78
CA PHE A 59 -10.53 7.32 2.80
C PHE A 59 -11.32 6.58 1.75
N ALA A 60 -10.96 6.81 0.48
CA ALA A 60 -11.55 6.10 -0.65
C ALA A 60 -10.83 4.77 -0.90
N GLU A 61 -11.57 3.80 -1.40
CA GLU A 61 -11.01 2.56 -1.95
C GLU A 61 -11.04 2.61 -3.49
N PRO A 62 -10.05 2.09 -4.17
CA PRO A 62 -8.81 1.49 -3.64
C PRO A 62 -7.84 2.56 -3.15
N PHE A 63 -7.15 2.26 -2.06
CA PHE A 63 -6.13 3.16 -1.46
C PHE A 63 -4.93 3.43 -2.38
N VAL A 64 -4.68 2.58 -3.36
CA VAL A 64 -3.61 2.76 -4.34
C VAL A 64 -4.08 2.28 -5.71
N PRO A 65 -4.06 3.12 -6.74
CA PRO A 65 -4.50 2.75 -8.08
C PRO A 65 -3.40 1.99 -8.84
N PHE A 66 -3.04 0.79 -8.39
CA PHE A 66 -1.96 -0.02 -8.98
C PHE A 66 -2.12 -0.24 -10.48
N SER A 67 -3.35 -0.48 -10.96
CA SER A 67 -3.61 -0.66 -12.39
C SER A 67 -3.23 0.58 -13.21
N ALA A 68 -3.63 1.77 -12.78
CA ALA A 68 -3.29 3.02 -13.46
C ALA A 68 -1.78 3.32 -13.42
N MET A 69 -1.11 3.01 -12.31
CA MET A 69 0.34 3.18 -12.18
C MET A 69 1.09 2.21 -13.10
N ALA A 70 0.68 0.95 -13.13
CA ALA A 70 1.27 -0.09 -13.97
C ALA A 70 1.04 0.20 -15.47
N GLU A 71 -0.16 0.65 -15.84
CA GLU A 71 -0.50 0.96 -17.24
C GLU A 71 0.37 2.07 -17.83
N ARG A 72 0.67 3.11 -17.04
CA ARG A 72 1.59 4.18 -17.47
C ARG A 72 2.99 3.65 -17.84
N ARG A 73 3.40 2.56 -17.20
CA ARG A 73 4.68 1.87 -17.43
C ARG A 73 4.60 0.69 -18.41
N GLY A 74 3.48 0.56 -19.13
CA GLY A 74 3.30 -0.49 -20.13
C GLY A 74 2.83 -1.82 -19.58
N HIS A 75 2.45 -1.92 -18.31
CA HIS A 75 1.92 -3.13 -17.70
C HIS A 75 0.41 -3.02 -17.52
N ARG A 76 -0.33 -4.08 -17.80
CA ARG A 76 -1.78 -4.10 -17.64
C ARG A 76 -2.15 -5.03 -16.49
N LEU A 77 -2.54 -4.46 -15.36
CA LEU A 77 -3.10 -5.19 -14.24
C LEU A 77 -4.63 -5.18 -14.33
N ALA A 78 -5.25 -6.35 -14.24
CA ALA A 78 -6.69 -6.49 -14.13
C ALA A 78 -7.04 -7.05 -12.75
N GLU A 79 -7.97 -6.39 -12.07
CA GLU A 79 -8.50 -6.84 -10.79
C GLU A 79 -9.91 -7.39 -10.97
N HIS A 80 -10.17 -8.55 -10.38
CA HIS A 80 -11.41 -9.28 -10.47
C HIS A 80 -11.97 -9.51 -9.07
N PRO A 81 -13.11 -8.91 -8.71
CA PRO A 81 -13.72 -9.16 -7.41
C PRO A 81 -14.21 -10.61 -7.30
N VAL A 82 -13.99 -11.21 -6.13
CA VAL A 82 -14.52 -12.52 -5.80
C VAL A 82 -15.72 -12.33 -4.88
N ARG A 83 -16.91 -12.65 -5.38
CA ARG A 83 -18.16 -12.51 -4.62
C ARG A 83 -18.72 -13.87 -4.20
N ASP A 84 -18.25 -14.93 -4.82
CA ASP A 84 -18.74 -16.29 -4.65
C ASP A 84 -17.70 -17.31 -5.11
N ARG A 85 -18.06 -18.58 -5.00
CA ARG A 85 -17.22 -19.69 -5.43
C ARG A 85 -16.90 -19.68 -6.92
N GLU A 86 -17.81 -19.17 -7.77
CA GLU A 86 -17.53 -19.10 -9.21
C GLU A 86 -16.41 -18.11 -9.52
N GLY A 87 -16.36 -16.97 -8.83
CA GLY A 87 -15.25 -16.02 -8.93
C GLY A 87 -13.91 -16.65 -8.52
N TRP A 88 -13.89 -17.45 -7.45
CA TRP A 88 -12.70 -18.22 -7.08
C TRP A 88 -12.31 -19.26 -8.14
N LEU A 89 -13.27 -19.99 -8.69
CA LEU A 89 -13.00 -20.96 -9.75
C LEU A 89 -12.44 -20.31 -11.03
N GLN A 90 -12.79 -19.05 -11.30
CA GLN A 90 -12.16 -18.28 -12.39
C GLN A 90 -10.68 -18.01 -12.11
N ALA A 91 -10.35 -17.58 -10.89
CA ALA A 91 -8.96 -17.42 -10.47
C ALA A 91 -8.19 -18.77 -10.57
N LEU A 92 -8.77 -19.84 -10.08
CA LEU A 92 -8.15 -21.16 -10.14
C LEU A 92 -7.87 -21.63 -11.59
N ARG A 93 -8.84 -21.46 -12.50
CA ARG A 93 -8.64 -21.75 -13.93
C ARG A 93 -7.51 -20.88 -14.56
N HIS A 94 -7.31 -19.65 -14.08
CA HIS A 94 -6.19 -18.82 -14.50
C HIS A 94 -4.86 -19.40 -14.01
N LEU A 95 -4.77 -19.82 -12.76
CA LEU A 95 -3.58 -20.45 -12.18
C LEU A 95 -3.27 -21.82 -12.84
N GLU A 96 -4.27 -22.63 -13.17
CA GLU A 96 -4.13 -23.92 -13.85
C GLU A 96 -3.51 -23.79 -15.26
N ARG A 97 -3.61 -22.63 -15.88
CA ARG A 97 -2.93 -22.30 -17.15
C ARG A 97 -1.48 -21.90 -16.98
N GLY A 98 -0.93 -22.00 -15.76
CA GLY A 98 0.45 -21.67 -15.45
C GLY A 98 0.70 -20.20 -15.17
N HIS A 99 -0.36 -19.40 -14.93
CA HIS A 99 -0.21 -17.99 -14.58
C HIS A 99 -0.05 -17.80 -13.06
N THR A 100 0.40 -16.63 -12.69
CA THR A 100 0.53 -16.16 -11.30
C THR A 100 -0.49 -15.06 -11.07
N ALA A 101 -1.05 -14.99 -9.87
CA ALA A 101 -1.97 -13.92 -9.47
C ALA A 101 -1.66 -13.40 -8.07
N VAL A 102 -2.04 -12.15 -7.81
CA VAL A 102 -2.19 -11.65 -6.43
C VAL A 102 -3.60 -11.94 -5.97
N ALA A 103 -3.76 -12.55 -4.81
CA ALA A 103 -5.04 -12.79 -4.16
C ALA A 103 -5.16 -11.91 -2.93
N ALA A 104 -6.19 -11.04 -2.88
CA ALA A 104 -6.64 -10.37 -1.68
C ALA A 104 -7.61 -11.29 -0.96
N ALA A 105 -7.13 -11.99 0.04
CA ALA A 105 -7.83 -13.07 0.73
C ALA A 105 -8.12 -12.69 2.19
N ASP A 106 -9.12 -13.32 2.80
CA ASP A 106 -9.41 -13.13 4.22
C ASP A 106 -8.37 -13.85 5.09
N GLY A 107 -7.56 -13.09 5.80
CA GLY A 107 -6.49 -13.58 6.67
C GLY A 107 -6.97 -14.46 7.82
N PHE A 108 -8.28 -14.43 8.18
CA PHE A 108 -8.85 -15.32 9.17
C PHE A 108 -8.65 -16.80 8.82
N HIS A 109 -8.68 -17.14 7.53
CA HIS A 109 -8.56 -18.50 7.03
C HIS A 109 -7.12 -18.91 6.69
N LEU A 110 -6.18 -17.95 6.52
CA LEU A 110 -4.82 -18.24 6.10
C LEU A 110 -3.96 -18.79 7.25
N SER A 111 -3.49 -20.03 7.11
CA SER A 111 -2.78 -20.74 8.19
C SER A 111 -1.43 -20.12 8.57
N HIS A 112 -0.72 -19.51 7.62
CA HIS A 112 0.54 -18.81 7.84
C HIS A 112 0.35 -17.42 8.42
N PHE A 113 -0.83 -16.81 8.26
CA PHE A 113 -1.13 -15.46 8.73
C PHE A 113 -1.58 -15.46 10.19
N TRP A 114 -0.70 -15.91 11.07
CA TRP A 114 -0.95 -16.15 12.51
C TRP A 114 -1.55 -14.97 13.29
N PRO A 115 -1.34 -13.68 12.94
CA PRO A 115 -1.96 -12.58 13.68
C PRO A 115 -3.49 -12.59 13.58
N ASN A 116 -4.03 -12.99 12.43
CA ASN A 116 -5.46 -12.92 12.14
C ASN A 116 -6.14 -14.30 12.09
N ARG A 117 -5.37 -15.37 11.88
CA ARG A 117 -5.93 -16.72 11.76
C ARG A 117 -6.85 -17.10 12.91
N GLY A 118 -8.13 -17.36 12.59
CA GLY A 118 -9.15 -17.75 13.56
C GLY A 118 -9.48 -16.69 14.60
N ARG A 119 -9.05 -15.43 14.40
CA ARG A 119 -9.21 -14.33 15.37
C ARG A 119 -9.94 -13.13 14.83
N SER A 120 -9.51 -12.63 13.69
CA SER A 120 -10.09 -11.45 13.07
C SER A 120 -10.06 -11.53 11.56
N HIS A 121 -11.10 -11.01 10.94
CA HIS A 121 -11.21 -10.90 9.50
C HIS A 121 -10.45 -9.65 9.03
N ALA A 122 -9.49 -9.86 8.13
CA ALA A 122 -8.75 -8.77 7.50
C ALA A 122 -8.29 -9.21 6.11
N LEU A 123 -8.41 -8.34 5.13
CA LEU A 123 -7.84 -8.58 3.82
C LEU A 123 -6.33 -8.61 3.90
N HIS A 124 -5.74 -9.64 3.29
CA HIS A 124 -4.31 -9.84 3.17
C HIS A 124 -3.96 -10.23 1.74
N ALA A 125 -3.01 -9.54 1.15
CA ALA A 125 -2.59 -9.80 -0.22
C ALA A 125 -1.41 -10.78 -0.25
N VAL A 126 -1.55 -11.84 -1.02
CA VAL A 126 -0.57 -12.89 -1.24
C VAL A 126 -0.43 -13.19 -2.72
N VAL A 127 0.71 -13.72 -3.13
CA VAL A 127 0.90 -14.22 -4.50
C VAL A 127 0.59 -15.71 -4.53
N VAL A 128 -0.21 -16.12 -5.50
CA VAL A 128 -0.62 -17.51 -5.68
C VAL A 128 -0.27 -18.02 -7.08
N SER A 129 0.17 -19.26 -7.16
CA SER A 129 0.56 -19.92 -8.41
C SER A 129 0.51 -21.45 -8.28
N ASP A 130 0.72 -22.15 -9.39
CA ASP A 130 1.04 -23.57 -9.46
C ASP A 130 0.08 -24.45 -8.64
N PRO A 131 -1.24 -24.45 -8.94
CA PRO A 131 -2.18 -25.34 -8.30
C PRO A 131 -1.90 -26.78 -8.71
N ASP A 132 -1.90 -27.68 -7.74
CA ASP A 132 -1.74 -29.12 -7.94
C ASP A 132 -3.01 -29.83 -7.49
N PRO A 133 -3.85 -30.28 -8.44
CA PRO A 133 -5.10 -30.96 -8.12
C PRO A 133 -4.88 -32.35 -7.53
N VAL A 134 -3.68 -32.97 -7.72
CA VAL A 134 -3.39 -34.31 -7.19
C VAL A 134 -3.15 -34.24 -5.68
N THR A 135 -2.36 -33.26 -5.24
CA THR A 135 -2.10 -33.03 -3.81
C THR A 135 -3.14 -32.12 -3.15
N GLY A 136 -4.02 -31.48 -3.93
CA GLY A 136 -5.01 -30.54 -3.43
C GLY A 136 -4.38 -29.27 -2.83
N THR A 137 -3.24 -28.81 -3.39
CA THR A 137 -2.50 -27.66 -2.88
C THR A 137 -2.19 -26.65 -3.99
N LEU A 138 -1.81 -25.42 -3.62
CA LEU A 138 -1.20 -24.43 -4.51
C LEU A 138 0.03 -23.80 -3.84
N ARG A 139 0.90 -23.18 -4.64
CA ARG A 139 2.01 -22.38 -4.10
C ARG A 139 1.49 -21.03 -3.67
N LEU A 140 1.86 -20.62 -2.46
CA LEU A 140 1.57 -19.30 -1.89
C LEU A 140 2.90 -18.64 -1.49
N LEU A 141 3.11 -17.41 -1.96
CA LEU A 141 4.17 -16.54 -1.51
C LEU A 141 3.53 -15.33 -0.80
N ASP A 142 3.85 -15.16 0.47
CA ASP A 142 3.60 -13.94 1.23
C ASP A 142 4.93 -13.21 1.43
N PRO A 143 5.17 -12.13 0.67
CA PRO A 143 6.43 -11.41 0.73
C PRO A 143 6.48 -10.37 1.86
N GLY A 144 5.52 -10.40 2.80
CA GLY A 144 5.45 -9.49 3.93
C GLY A 144 6.62 -9.67 4.91
N LEU A 145 7.11 -8.55 5.47
CA LEU A 145 8.30 -8.47 6.31
C LEU A 145 8.29 -9.38 7.54
N GLU A 146 7.15 -9.43 8.22
CA GLU A 146 7.00 -10.14 9.49
C GLU A 146 6.42 -11.55 9.32
N LEU A 147 5.93 -11.84 8.11
CA LEU A 147 5.11 -13.01 7.82
C LEU A 147 5.58 -13.75 6.58
N PHE A 148 6.85 -13.54 6.18
CA PHE A 148 7.38 -14.17 4.97
C PHE A 148 7.05 -15.66 4.95
N HIS A 149 6.34 -16.07 3.91
CA HIS A 149 6.02 -17.45 3.65
C HIS A 149 6.21 -17.74 2.15
N ASP A 150 6.94 -18.78 1.83
CA ASP A 150 7.01 -19.34 0.48
C ASP A 150 6.82 -20.85 0.61
N GLY A 151 5.64 -21.31 0.25
CA GLY A 151 5.30 -22.72 0.46
C GLY A 151 3.98 -23.13 -0.20
N ARG A 152 3.60 -24.38 0.01
CA ARG A 152 2.31 -24.90 -0.48
C ARG A 152 1.26 -24.84 0.61
N VAL A 153 0.06 -24.40 0.25
CA VAL A 153 -1.12 -24.37 1.12
C VAL A 153 -2.26 -25.18 0.51
N PRO A 154 -3.18 -25.71 1.32
CA PRO A 154 -4.33 -26.42 0.80
C PRO A 154 -5.22 -25.53 -0.08
N LEU A 155 -5.71 -26.05 -1.22
CA LEU A 155 -6.69 -25.38 -2.06
C LEU A 155 -7.95 -25.02 -1.27
N ALA A 156 -8.39 -25.90 -0.37
CA ALA A 156 -9.57 -25.67 0.47
C ALA A 156 -9.38 -24.48 1.44
N GLU A 157 -8.15 -24.23 1.90
CA GLU A 157 -7.82 -23.06 2.73
C GLU A 157 -7.96 -21.77 1.92
N MET A 158 -7.42 -21.75 0.71
CA MET A 158 -7.56 -20.59 -0.19
C MET A 158 -9.00 -20.37 -0.63
N GLU A 159 -9.76 -21.44 -0.93
CA GLU A 159 -11.19 -21.32 -1.23
C GLU A 159 -11.95 -20.66 -0.06
N ALA A 160 -11.69 -21.11 1.17
CA ALA A 160 -12.30 -20.52 2.36
C ALA A 160 -11.92 -19.04 2.53
N ALA A 161 -10.66 -18.68 2.27
CA ALA A 161 -10.18 -17.30 2.38
C ALA A 161 -10.73 -16.38 1.28
N MET A 162 -10.93 -16.91 0.06
CA MET A 162 -11.42 -16.14 -1.08
C MET A 162 -12.94 -16.07 -1.15
N CYS A 163 -13.66 -17.02 -0.56
CA CYS A 163 -15.12 -17.09 -0.55
C CYS A 163 -15.73 -16.72 0.82
N ALA A 164 -14.96 -16.07 1.70
CA ALA A 164 -15.47 -15.62 2.99
C ALA A 164 -16.61 -14.60 2.81
N GLU A 165 -17.54 -14.56 3.77
CA GLU A 165 -18.69 -13.64 3.74
C GLU A 165 -18.29 -12.16 3.84
N GLN A 166 -17.06 -11.87 4.25
CA GLN A 166 -16.52 -10.52 4.32
C GLN A 166 -16.37 -9.93 2.92
N ALA A 167 -16.65 -8.64 2.78
CA ALA A 167 -16.51 -7.96 1.49
C ALA A 167 -15.03 -7.65 1.17
N GLY A 168 -14.71 -7.60 -0.11
CA GLY A 168 -13.43 -7.06 -0.61
C GLY A 168 -12.43 -8.09 -1.14
N GLN A 169 -12.76 -9.40 -1.14
CA GLN A 169 -11.88 -10.37 -1.77
C GLN A 169 -11.80 -10.11 -3.28
N SER A 170 -10.59 -10.19 -3.79
CA SER A 170 -10.31 -10.04 -5.22
C SER A 170 -9.09 -10.85 -5.62
N TRP A 171 -8.92 -11.07 -6.91
CA TRP A 171 -7.65 -11.50 -7.45
C TRP A 171 -7.21 -10.57 -8.59
N MET A 172 -5.91 -10.41 -8.73
CA MET A 172 -5.31 -9.52 -9.73
C MET A 172 -4.34 -10.32 -10.59
N GLU A 173 -4.44 -10.12 -11.90
CA GLU A 173 -3.55 -10.72 -12.88
C GLU A 173 -2.80 -9.66 -13.69
N LEU A 174 -1.64 -10.06 -14.22
CA LEU A 174 -0.95 -9.30 -15.25
C LEU A 174 -1.41 -9.80 -16.61
N LEU A 175 -2.09 -8.96 -17.38
CA LEU A 175 -2.60 -9.30 -18.69
C LEU A 175 -1.47 -9.38 -19.72
N PRO A 176 -1.53 -10.32 -20.68
CA PRO A 176 -0.58 -10.39 -21.77
C PRO A 176 -0.71 -9.16 -22.68
N GLY A 177 0.42 -8.73 -23.21
CA GLY A 177 0.53 -7.54 -24.06
C GLY A 177 0.79 -6.28 -23.25
N THR A 178 1.67 -5.45 -23.76
CA THR A 178 2.00 -4.17 -23.13
C THR A 178 0.97 -3.13 -23.52
N ALA A 179 0.48 -2.35 -22.56
CA ALA A 179 -0.06 -1.03 -22.87
C ALA A 179 1.05 -0.23 -23.59
N ALA A 180 0.71 0.64 -24.51
CA ALA A 180 1.72 1.52 -25.12
C ALA A 180 2.19 2.53 -24.05
N PRO A 181 3.42 2.41 -23.53
CA PRO A 181 3.89 3.36 -22.52
C PRO A 181 4.05 4.73 -23.17
N LEU A 182 3.89 5.77 -22.38
CA LEU A 182 4.29 7.10 -22.80
C LEU A 182 5.79 7.14 -23.12
N PRO A 183 6.26 8.01 -24.04
CA PRO A 183 7.69 8.25 -24.20
C PRO A 183 8.34 8.58 -22.84
N HIS A 184 9.51 8.04 -22.56
CA HIS A 184 10.12 8.06 -21.24
C HIS A 184 10.17 9.47 -20.60
N GLY A 185 10.62 10.49 -21.33
CA GLY A 185 10.66 11.87 -20.81
C GLY A 185 9.28 12.48 -20.55
N GLU A 186 8.27 12.15 -21.36
CA GLU A 186 6.90 12.61 -21.15
C GLU A 186 6.28 11.93 -19.93
N LEU A 187 6.54 10.65 -19.77
CA LEU A 187 6.09 9.86 -18.63
C LEU A 187 6.63 10.43 -17.31
N ILE A 188 7.94 10.64 -17.22
CA ILE A 188 8.55 11.19 -16.02
C ILE A 188 8.00 12.58 -15.72
N ARG A 189 7.90 13.47 -16.70
CA ARG A 189 7.31 14.80 -16.52
C ARG A 189 5.88 14.71 -15.97
N TYR A 190 5.07 13.85 -16.56
CA TYR A 190 3.70 13.62 -16.12
C TYR A 190 3.66 13.15 -14.66
N GLU A 191 4.44 12.13 -14.32
CA GLU A 191 4.49 11.55 -12.97
C GLU A 191 5.00 12.55 -11.92
N LEU A 192 6.04 13.32 -12.21
CA LEU A 192 6.54 14.37 -11.30
C LEU A 192 5.52 15.50 -11.11
N THR A 193 4.82 15.89 -12.18
CA THR A 193 3.75 16.90 -12.11
C THR A 193 2.59 16.39 -11.25
N LEU A 194 2.15 15.16 -11.48
CA LEU A 194 1.09 14.51 -10.71
C LEU A 194 1.48 14.41 -9.23
N ALA A 195 2.64 13.84 -8.94
CA ALA A 195 3.13 13.71 -7.56
C ALA A 195 3.29 15.06 -6.85
N SER A 196 3.73 16.10 -7.56
CA SER A 196 3.79 17.45 -7.00
C SER A 196 2.42 17.94 -6.55
N ARG A 197 1.38 17.74 -7.36
CA ARG A 197 0.00 18.11 -7.01
C ARG A 197 -0.54 17.27 -5.85
N GLU A 198 -0.33 15.96 -5.91
CA GLU A 198 -0.75 15.02 -4.85
C GLU A 198 -0.11 15.34 -3.50
N LEU A 199 1.13 15.87 -3.48
CA LEU A 199 1.79 16.28 -2.25
C LEU A 199 1.33 17.64 -1.72
N ALA A 200 1.00 18.59 -2.59
CA ALA A 200 0.66 19.97 -2.18
C ALA A 200 -0.84 20.13 -1.89
N GLY A 201 -1.67 20.10 -2.92
CA GLY A 201 -3.07 20.49 -2.87
C GLY A 201 -4.06 19.37 -3.23
N GLY A 202 -3.55 18.17 -3.46
CA GLY A 202 -4.37 17.03 -3.87
C GLY A 202 -4.68 16.99 -5.37
N GLU A 203 -5.23 15.87 -5.80
CA GLU A 203 -5.61 15.61 -7.18
C GLU A 203 -6.85 14.70 -7.19
N GLY A 204 -7.73 14.87 -8.17
CA GLY A 204 -8.90 14.02 -8.32
C GLY A 204 -9.93 14.09 -7.18
N GLY A 205 -9.96 15.18 -6.42
CA GLY A 205 -10.86 15.36 -5.26
C GLY A 205 -10.30 14.83 -3.95
N PHE A 206 -9.08 14.30 -3.93
CA PHE A 206 -8.38 13.89 -2.72
C PHE A 206 -7.54 15.04 -2.14
N LEU A 207 -7.33 15.00 -0.83
CA LEU A 207 -6.46 15.95 -0.12
C LEU A 207 -4.99 15.73 -0.54
N GLY A 208 -4.25 16.80 -0.68
CA GLY A 208 -2.80 16.71 -0.83
C GLY A 208 -2.13 16.25 0.47
N GLY A 209 -0.94 15.67 0.34
CA GLY A 209 -0.21 15.13 1.49
C GLY A 209 0.03 16.17 2.60
N ALA A 210 0.40 17.40 2.25
CA ALA A 210 0.58 18.46 3.21
C ALA A 210 -0.73 18.90 3.87
N GLU A 211 -1.81 19.01 3.10
CA GLU A 211 -3.15 19.34 3.58
C GLU A 211 -3.72 18.25 4.49
N PHE A 212 -3.55 16.98 4.12
CA PHE A 212 -3.92 15.82 4.92
C PHE A 212 -3.27 15.84 6.30
N LEU A 213 -1.95 16.07 6.36
CA LEU A 213 -1.22 16.12 7.64
C LEU A 213 -1.62 17.33 8.49
N GLU A 214 -1.87 18.48 7.86
CA GLU A 214 -2.38 19.65 8.57
C GLU A 214 -3.81 19.45 9.08
N GLY A 215 -4.64 18.75 8.31
CA GLY A 215 -6.00 18.34 8.73
C GLY A 215 -5.98 17.48 10.00
N ILE A 216 -5.11 16.47 10.06
CA ILE A 216 -4.93 15.67 11.28
C ILE A 216 -4.44 16.54 12.44
N ARG A 217 -3.50 17.42 12.17
CA ARG A 217 -2.88 18.30 13.18
C ARG A 217 -3.90 19.25 13.79
N SER A 218 -4.70 19.92 12.97
CA SER A 218 -5.74 20.86 13.41
C SER A 218 -6.86 20.19 14.21
N GLN A 219 -7.12 18.92 13.97
CA GLN A 219 -8.16 18.14 14.63
C GLN A 219 -7.60 17.10 15.62
N LEU A 220 -6.34 17.22 16.02
CA LEU A 220 -5.65 16.21 16.82
C LEU A 220 -6.41 15.84 18.11
N ALA A 221 -7.05 16.79 18.76
CA ALA A 221 -7.82 16.52 19.98
C ALA A 221 -8.98 15.56 19.70
N VAL A 222 -9.72 15.79 18.62
CA VAL A 222 -10.86 14.94 18.18
C VAL A 222 -10.36 13.53 17.84
N TYR A 223 -9.31 13.42 17.05
CA TYR A 223 -8.77 12.10 16.67
C TYR A 223 -8.22 11.30 17.85
N VAL A 224 -7.63 11.96 18.84
CA VAL A 224 -7.17 11.29 20.07
C VAL A 224 -8.34 10.68 20.84
N GLU A 225 -9.48 11.39 20.94
CA GLU A 225 -10.69 10.88 21.58
C GLU A 225 -11.29 9.71 20.79
N LEU A 226 -11.44 9.85 19.47
CA LEU A 226 -11.94 8.77 18.59
C LEU A 226 -11.08 7.51 18.63
N VAL A 227 -9.76 7.64 18.71
CA VAL A 227 -8.85 6.49 18.86
C VAL A 227 -8.97 5.85 20.24
N ALA A 228 -9.27 6.63 21.29
CA ALA A 228 -9.47 6.12 22.66
C ALA A 228 -10.78 5.35 22.82
N GLU A 229 -11.80 5.65 22.03
CA GLU A 229 -13.08 4.92 21.99
C GLU A 229 -12.98 3.53 21.35
N ARG A 230 -11.85 3.20 20.81
CA ARG A 230 -11.56 1.93 20.13
C ARG A 230 -11.88 0.71 21.02
N PRO A 231 -12.55 -0.33 20.48
CA PRO A 231 -12.78 -1.57 21.20
C PRO A 231 -11.46 -2.20 21.68
N ARG A 232 -11.40 -2.60 22.94
CA ARG A 232 -10.22 -3.29 23.49
C ARG A 232 -10.01 -4.61 22.76
N GLY A 233 -8.81 -4.82 22.24
CA GLY A 233 -8.44 -6.03 21.50
C GLY A 233 -8.54 -5.90 19.98
N ALA A 234 -9.00 -4.79 19.42
CA ALA A 234 -8.96 -4.54 17.99
C ALA A 234 -7.50 -4.52 17.50
N THR A 235 -7.17 -5.34 16.51
CA THR A 235 -5.78 -5.57 16.06
C THR A 235 -5.25 -4.48 15.15
N GLY A 236 -6.09 -3.61 14.66
CA GLY A 236 -5.67 -2.60 13.70
C GLY A 236 -5.98 -2.95 12.24
N ASN A 237 -6.51 -4.14 11.96
CA ASN A 237 -6.82 -4.63 10.63
C ASN A 237 -8.28 -5.09 10.46
N GLU A 238 -9.16 -4.76 11.38
CA GLU A 238 -10.55 -5.16 11.32
C GLU A 238 -11.35 -4.22 10.40
N LEU A 239 -12.08 -4.79 9.47
CA LEU A 239 -13.02 -4.10 8.61
C LEU A 239 -14.27 -3.75 9.45
N ASN A 240 -14.62 -2.55 9.67
CA ASN A 240 -15.77 -1.96 10.41
C ASN A 240 -15.36 -1.07 11.57
N TRP A 241 -14.60 -0.07 11.28
CA TRP A 241 -14.05 0.79 12.29
C TRP A 241 -14.64 2.19 12.21
N GLY A 242 -14.92 2.78 13.36
CA GLY A 242 -15.29 4.18 13.44
C GLY A 242 -14.14 5.11 12.93
N ALA A 243 -14.45 6.39 12.79
CA ALA A 243 -13.55 7.40 12.18
C ALA A 243 -12.11 7.41 12.74
N GLY A 244 -11.92 7.15 14.05
CA GLY A 244 -10.57 7.10 14.64
C GLY A 244 -9.72 5.94 14.15
N GLN A 245 -10.33 4.88 13.69
CA GLN A 245 -9.65 3.69 13.19
C GLN A 245 -9.39 3.79 11.69
N ASN A 246 -10.31 4.39 10.95
CA ASN A 246 -10.07 4.77 9.56
C ASN A 246 -8.84 5.66 9.46
N LEU A 247 -8.63 6.59 10.42
CA LEU A 247 -7.41 7.38 10.48
C LEU A 247 -6.16 6.51 10.66
N LEU A 248 -6.16 5.54 11.58
CA LEU A 248 -5.00 4.67 11.82
C LEU A 248 -4.67 3.80 10.59
N LEU A 249 -5.69 3.32 9.90
CA LEU A 249 -5.55 2.59 8.64
C LEU A 249 -5.04 3.53 7.53
N GLY A 250 -5.64 4.70 7.36
CA GLY A 250 -5.22 5.69 6.38
C GLY A 250 -3.78 6.15 6.57
N LEU A 251 -3.34 6.39 7.81
CA LEU A 251 -1.94 6.69 8.12
C LEU A 251 -1.01 5.52 7.77
N TRP A 252 -1.45 4.27 7.97
CA TRP A 252 -0.71 3.09 7.55
C TRP A 252 -0.56 3.01 6.03
N TRP A 253 -1.64 3.22 5.29
CA TRP A 253 -1.61 3.25 3.83
C TRP A 253 -0.75 4.39 3.31
N TYR A 254 -0.91 5.60 3.84
CA TYR A 254 -0.12 6.74 3.39
C TYR A 254 1.37 6.59 3.70
N HIS A 255 1.72 6.00 4.85
CA HIS A 255 3.09 5.61 5.13
C HIS A 255 3.68 4.71 4.03
N ASN A 256 2.93 3.69 3.60
CA ASN A 256 3.39 2.78 2.56
C ASN A 256 3.49 3.47 1.19
N VAL A 257 2.53 4.31 0.83
CA VAL A 257 2.60 5.14 -0.39
C VAL A 257 3.87 5.99 -0.38
N LEU A 258 4.14 6.73 0.69
CA LEU A 258 5.34 7.56 0.81
C LEU A 258 6.63 6.74 0.76
N ARG A 259 6.65 5.54 1.30
CA ARG A 259 7.81 4.64 1.25
C ARG A 259 8.14 4.22 -0.19
N TRP A 260 7.14 3.81 -0.95
CA TRP A 260 7.32 3.46 -2.36
C TRP A 260 7.65 4.68 -3.21
N PHE A 261 7.03 5.82 -2.91
CA PHE A 261 7.35 7.07 -3.55
C PHE A 261 8.80 7.53 -3.31
N ALA A 262 9.32 7.39 -2.08
CA ALA A 262 10.73 7.67 -1.79
C ALA A 262 11.68 6.77 -2.59
N ARG A 263 11.36 5.47 -2.73
CA ARG A 263 12.12 4.53 -3.58
C ARG A 263 12.08 4.93 -5.06
N TYR A 264 10.91 5.31 -5.55
CA TYR A 264 10.75 5.81 -6.91
C TYR A 264 11.64 7.03 -7.18
N LEU A 265 11.61 8.02 -6.29
CA LEU A 265 12.46 9.21 -6.41
C LEU A 265 13.95 8.86 -6.33
N GLY A 266 14.33 7.90 -5.50
CA GLY A 266 15.70 7.38 -5.44
C GLY A 266 16.12 6.74 -6.76
N ALA A 267 15.30 5.86 -7.33
CA ALA A 267 15.57 5.22 -8.61
C ALA A 267 15.70 6.24 -9.77
N LEU A 268 14.85 7.28 -9.80
CA LEU A 268 14.98 8.36 -10.78
C LEU A 268 16.26 9.19 -10.60
N ALA A 269 16.68 9.44 -9.36
CA ALA A 269 17.92 10.16 -9.08
C ALA A 269 19.15 9.36 -9.50
N ASP A 270 19.15 8.04 -9.28
CA ASP A 270 20.24 7.12 -9.65
C ASP A 270 20.33 6.93 -11.17
N ASP A 271 19.20 6.89 -11.88
CA ASP A 271 19.13 6.81 -13.34
C ASP A 271 19.69 8.07 -14.02
N GLY A 272 19.72 9.20 -13.32
CA GLY A 272 20.23 10.47 -13.83
C GLY A 272 19.40 11.10 -14.95
N THR A 273 18.27 10.53 -15.28
CA THR A 273 17.34 11.04 -16.33
C THR A 273 16.78 12.41 -15.96
N VAL A 274 16.65 12.67 -14.65
CA VAL A 274 16.10 13.93 -14.11
C VAL A 274 17.09 14.53 -13.12
N PRO A 275 17.35 15.85 -13.12
CA PRO A 275 18.26 16.49 -12.16
C PRO A 275 17.58 16.68 -10.78
N LEU A 276 17.09 15.59 -10.19
CA LEU A 276 16.40 15.64 -8.90
C LEU A 276 17.36 15.67 -7.71
N GLY A 277 18.53 15.06 -7.85
CA GLY A 277 19.39 14.78 -6.70
C GLY A 277 18.74 13.87 -5.66
N PRO A 278 19.46 13.51 -4.58
CA PRO A 278 18.97 12.56 -3.57
C PRO A 278 17.99 13.18 -2.55
N GLU A 279 17.88 14.49 -2.50
CA GLU A 279 17.18 15.19 -1.42
C GLU A 279 15.65 14.99 -1.41
N PRO A 280 14.93 14.98 -2.56
CA PRO A 280 13.50 14.69 -2.57
C PRO A 280 13.18 13.28 -2.03
N ALA A 281 13.98 12.27 -2.41
CA ALA A 281 13.84 10.91 -1.91
C ALA A 281 14.05 10.85 -0.38
N ALA A 282 15.13 11.47 0.12
CA ALA A 282 15.42 11.55 1.55
C ALA A 282 14.35 12.30 2.33
N SER A 283 13.74 13.34 1.73
CA SER A 283 12.66 14.12 2.34
C SER A 283 11.36 13.30 2.43
N ALA A 284 10.98 12.61 1.36
CA ALA A 284 9.83 11.71 1.35
C ALA A 284 10.01 10.56 2.35
N ASP A 285 11.20 9.99 2.47
CA ASP A 285 11.50 8.94 3.43
C ASP A 285 11.44 9.43 4.90
N ARG A 286 11.85 10.68 5.18
CA ARG A 286 11.64 11.30 6.50
C ARG A 286 10.16 11.46 6.81
N ALA A 287 9.36 12.01 5.87
CA ALA A 287 7.93 12.13 6.05
C ALA A 287 7.24 10.77 6.27
N CYS A 288 7.64 9.76 5.52
CA CYS A 288 7.21 8.36 5.68
C CYS A 288 7.43 7.87 7.13
N ARG A 289 8.63 8.04 7.68
CA ARG A 289 8.95 7.66 9.07
C ARG A 289 8.13 8.45 10.09
N ASP A 290 7.95 9.75 9.88
CA ASP A 290 7.18 10.59 10.80
C ASP A 290 5.71 10.18 10.82
N VAL A 291 5.09 9.87 9.68
CA VAL A 291 3.72 9.34 9.58
C VAL A 291 3.56 8.03 10.36
N LEU A 292 4.52 7.10 10.24
CA LEU A 292 4.50 5.85 11.01
C LEU A 292 4.60 6.09 12.52
N VAL A 293 5.48 7.00 12.93
CA VAL A 293 5.62 7.37 14.35
C VAL A 293 4.34 8.00 14.88
N VAL A 294 3.70 8.90 14.12
CA VAL A 294 2.40 9.50 14.47
C VAL A 294 1.35 8.42 14.68
N ARG A 295 1.19 7.49 13.74
CA ARG A 295 0.27 6.36 13.88
C ARG A 295 0.51 5.57 15.17
N ASN A 296 1.76 5.21 15.44
CA ASN A 296 2.13 4.42 16.62
C ASN A 296 1.89 5.18 17.92
N LEU A 297 2.10 6.49 17.95
CA LEU A 297 1.80 7.34 19.11
C LEU A 297 0.29 7.46 19.34
N LEU A 298 -0.52 7.62 18.27
CA LEU A 298 -1.98 7.61 18.35
C LEU A 298 -2.50 6.28 18.91
N MET A 299 -1.98 5.15 18.45
CA MET A 299 -2.33 3.83 18.99
C MET A 299 -2.03 3.73 20.50
N ARG A 300 -0.90 4.28 20.95
CA ARG A 300 -0.54 4.29 22.39
C ARG A 300 -1.43 5.23 23.18
N LEU A 301 -1.84 6.38 22.63
CA LEU A 301 -2.79 7.28 23.26
C LEU A 301 -4.15 6.61 23.49
N GLY A 302 -4.62 5.78 22.53
CA GLY A 302 -5.86 5.04 22.63
C GLY A 302 -5.97 4.02 23.79
N VAL A 303 -4.85 3.72 24.48
CA VAL A 303 -4.82 2.74 25.57
C VAL A 303 -4.37 3.33 26.92
N MET A 304 -4.25 4.66 27.03
CA MET A 304 -3.79 5.30 28.27
C MET A 304 -4.76 6.42 28.71
N PRO A 305 -4.70 6.84 30.00
CA PRO A 305 -5.47 8.00 30.46
C PRO A 305 -5.01 9.27 29.73
N LEU A 306 -5.98 9.94 29.05
CA LEU A 306 -5.68 11.09 28.17
C LEU A 306 -5.27 12.36 28.92
N ASP A 307 -5.56 12.45 30.21
CA ASP A 307 -5.17 13.54 31.12
C ASP A 307 -3.78 13.37 31.70
N SER A 308 -3.15 12.20 31.50
CA SER A 308 -1.83 11.89 32.05
C SER A 308 -0.71 12.80 31.49
N PRO A 309 0.38 13.05 32.25
CA PRO A 309 1.54 13.77 31.74
C PRO A 309 2.14 13.15 30.48
N ARG A 310 2.13 11.81 30.42
CA ARG A 310 2.64 11.03 29.28
C ARG A 310 1.79 11.26 28.01
N ALA A 311 0.46 11.30 28.15
CA ALA A 311 -0.44 11.60 27.03
C ALA A 311 -0.19 13.01 26.47
N ARG A 312 0.03 14.00 27.34
CA ARG A 312 0.41 15.37 26.89
C ARG A 312 1.73 15.37 26.12
N THR A 313 2.73 14.64 26.61
CA THR A 313 4.01 14.48 25.89
C THR A 313 3.81 13.87 24.50
N PHE A 314 3.01 12.82 24.38
CA PHE A 314 2.75 12.18 23.08
C PHE A 314 1.98 13.10 22.12
N ARG A 315 0.99 13.86 22.60
CA ARG A 315 0.30 14.87 21.77
C ARG A 315 1.28 15.90 21.22
N GLY A 316 2.20 16.43 22.04
CA GLY A 316 3.23 17.36 21.59
C GLY A 316 4.18 16.74 20.56
N GLN A 317 4.55 15.45 20.72
CA GLN A 317 5.36 14.74 19.75
C GLN A 317 4.62 14.50 18.42
N ILE A 318 3.33 14.16 18.47
CA ILE A 318 2.50 13.99 17.27
C ILE A 318 2.40 15.31 16.51
N ASP A 319 2.07 16.42 17.19
CA ASP A 319 1.97 17.74 16.59
C ASP A 319 3.28 18.15 15.88
N ALA A 320 4.41 17.99 16.56
CA ALA A 320 5.73 18.29 16.00
C ALA A 320 6.06 17.43 14.77
N ARG A 321 5.76 16.11 14.81
CA ARG A 321 6.02 15.19 13.71
C ARG A 321 5.13 15.47 12.50
N LEU A 322 3.85 15.77 12.70
CA LEU A 322 2.94 16.17 11.63
C LEU A 322 3.44 17.46 10.95
N GLY A 323 3.86 18.45 11.72
CA GLY A 323 4.45 19.67 11.17
C GLY A 323 5.70 19.41 10.34
N THR A 324 6.63 18.60 10.86
CA THR A 324 7.87 18.24 10.14
C THR A 324 7.59 17.50 8.85
N ALA A 325 6.69 16.50 8.89
CA ALA A 325 6.32 15.72 7.70
C ALA A 325 5.63 16.59 6.65
N ARG A 326 4.68 17.46 7.05
CA ARG A 326 4.02 18.44 6.19
C ARG A 326 5.03 19.31 5.44
N ASP A 327 5.96 19.92 6.17
CA ASP A 327 6.96 20.82 5.59
C ASP A 327 7.91 20.07 4.63
N ALA A 328 8.25 18.81 4.95
CA ALA A 328 9.04 17.96 4.08
C ALA A 328 8.30 17.64 2.76
N LEU A 329 6.99 17.33 2.82
CA LEU A 329 6.20 17.06 1.62
C LEU A 329 6.00 18.32 0.76
N ALA A 330 5.75 19.47 1.38
CA ALA A 330 5.64 20.74 0.66
C ALA A 330 6.96 21.12 -0.06
N ALA A 331 8.09 20.94 0.59
CA ALA A 331 9.39 21.16 -0.02
C ALA A 331 9.68 20.17 -1.16
N THR A 332 9.31 18.90 -0.98
CA THR A 332 9.42 17.88 -2.04
C THR A 332 8.56 18.28 -3.25
N SER A 333 7.29 18.62 -3.03
CA SER A 333 6.38 19.08 -4.08
C SER A 333 6.98 20.22 -4.92
N ALA A 334 7.50 21.27 -4.27
CA ALA A 334 8.08 22.41 -4.96
C ALA A 334 9.28 22.01 -5.86
N ARG A 335 10.10 21.08 -5.41
CA ARG A 335 11.24 20.55 -6.20
C ARG A 335 10.79 19.72 -7.40
N LEU A 336 9.76 18.87 -7.21
CA LEU A 336 9.21 18.08 -8.31
C LEU A 336 8.60 18.97 -9.39
N ALA A 337 7.88 20.02 -9.00
CA ALA A 337 7.32 20.99 -9.94
C ALA A 337 8.43 21.68 -10.76
N THR A 338 9.54 22.06 -10.09
CA THR A 338 10.71 22.64 -10.76
C THR A 338 11.36 21.65 -11.73
N ALA A 339 11.56 20.41 -11.32
CA ALA A 339 12.15 19.37 -12.17
C ALA A 339 11.27 19.04 -13.36
N ALA A 340 9.95 18.96 -13.19
CA ALA A 340 8.99 18.75 -14.28
C ALA A 340 9.02 19.90 -15.31
N GLY A 341 9.16 21.16 -14.86
CA GLY A 341 9.28 22.33 -15.73
C GLY A 341 10.63 22.43 -16.45
N ALA A 342 11.71 21.93 -15.88
CA ALA A 342 13.02 21.93 -16.51
C ALA A 342 13.15 20.95 -17.70
N HIS A 343 12.20 19.99 -17.81
CA HIS A 343 12.10 19.04 -18.93
C HIS A 343 11.13 19.49 -20.04
N ALA A 344 10.54 20.67 -19.92
CA ALA A 344 9.69 21.27 -20.96
C ALA A 344 10.50 22.06 -21.98
#